data_8da7fbd7778bdd1c7f3b570c732e6ad7
#
_entry.id   8da7fbd7778bdd1c7f3b570c732e6ad7
#
_cell.length_a   1.000
_cell.length_b   1.000
_cell.length_c   1.000
_cell.angle_alpha   90.00
_cell.angle_beta   90.00
_cell.angle_gamma   90.00
#
_symmetry.space_group_name_H-M   'P 1'
#
loop_
_entity.id
_entity.type
_entity.pdbx_description
1 polymer ?
#
loop_
_entity_poly.entity_id
_entity_poly.type
_entity_poly.pdbx_seq_one_letter_code
_entity_poly.pdbx_strand_id
1 'polypeptide(L)'
;MKKELGHKEKLGSGAYRCFVALFLLCLVHSIQAQKSDKELFVQFGNQFSLLDSLIFKQQPLQPSSLPEIAEVSGRELQEAVDSLIYAKVENQMDAMKAENGLLVSGQTYYRLDEGFGIDDDDALSRYNAKMQVELRWNFLSSSLINRKSRLRVLDIQGELERVSLEQERFKECIEKQKEYFREEYDSLLAGVLQFRINNLQLLNDAQLYLVSNRSISTDELLKIMDDQAIAERQLEAIPRQYPSALQLVRPNGFVIQIDTANVRKHIAENDRTFYAADLQIALLREKEKSTNYWRTLNISPFIRYSFYARPEMRNSSNVDAGIAFQIPLNTQESQKRKALKTEQLQKEMEKEAMAVSIMEKVDMLLLEIERANRGLAGELVRIKKLRAYMELRKANYQGHIGEYNFLSRIKEYNHYLSCWENYYSYQYKRDCSIAELQFYLSGRPVSDFCTMVK
;
A
#
# COMPACT_ATOMS: atom_id res chain seq x y z
N MET A 1 5.57 -88.98 -51.27
CA MET A 1 6.38 -88.54 -50.12
C MET A 1 7.55 -87.69 -50.55
N LYS A 2 7.36 -86.42 -50.78
CA LYS A 2 8.39 -85.40 -50.98
C LYS A 2 7.73 -83.99 -50.88
N LYS A 3 7.46 -83.50 -49.70
CA LYS A 3 7.00 -82.08 -49.42
C LYS A 3 7.03 -81.66 -47.98
N GLU A 4 8.01 -82.00 -47.19
CA GLU A 4 8.07 -81.55 -45.75
C GLU A 4 9.49 -81.16 -45.27
N LEU A 5 10.42 -80.80 -46.11
CA LEU A 5 11.79 -80.44 -45.69
C LEU A 5 12.21 -78.99 -45.97
N GLY A 6 11.25 -78.14 -46.42
CA GLY A 6 11.59 -76.74 -46.85
C GLY A 6 11.31 -75.65 -45.80
N HIS A 7 10.74 -75.93 -44.61
CA HIS A 7 10.25 -74.82 -43.70
C HIS A 7 11.08 -74.60 -42.44
N LYS A 8 12.10 -75.42 -42.14
CA LYS A 8 12.89 -75.27 -40.86
C LYS A 8 14.12 -74.33 -40.97
N GLU A 9 14.61 -74.05 -42.17
CA GLU A 9 15.82 -73.18 -42.32
C GLU A 9 15.53 -71.70 -42.39
N LYS A 10 14.27 -71.21 -42.59
CA LYS A 10 13.95 -69.80 -42.64
C LYS A 10 13.66 -69.17 -41.31
N LEU A 11 13.33 -69.96 -40.24
CA LEU A 11 13.07 -69.41 -38.86
C LEU A 11 14.37 -69.09 -38.09
N GLY A 12 15.49 -69.78 -38.39
CA GLY A 12 16.76 -69.49 -37.68
C GLY A 12 17.44 -68.18 -38.11
N SER A 13 17.27 -67.74 -39.36
CA SER A 13 17.91 -66.52 -39.90
C SER A 13 17.21 -65.24 -39.41
N GLY A 14 15.87 -65.29 -39.19
CA GLY A 14 15.10 -64.15 -38.69
C GLY A 14 15.35 -63.86 -37.19
N ALA A 15 15.39 -64.94 -36.39
CA ALA A 15 15.66 -64.82 -34.95
C ALA A 15 17.09 -64.33 -34.69
N TYR A 16 18.06 -64.76 -35.46
CA TYR A 16 19.45 -64.30 -35.33
C TYR A 16 19.60 -62.82 -35.73
N ARG A 17 18.91 -62.38 -36.78
CA ARG A 17 18.89 -60.95 -37.21
C ARG A 17 18.22 -60.05 -36.14
N CYS A 18 17.13 -60.48 -35.51
CA CYS A 18 16.50 -59.77 -34.39
C CYS A 18 17.41 -59.73 -33.16
N PHE A 19 18.12 -60.80 -32.85
CA PHE A 19 19.03 -60.84 -31.70
C PHE A 19 20.26 -59.92 -31.92
N VAL A 20 20.82 -59.91 -33.11
CA VAL A 20 21.94 -59.03 -33.47
C VAL A 20 21.49 -57.58 -33.50
N ALA A 21 20.26 -57.28 -34.01
CA ALA A 21 19.70 -55.95 -34.00
C ALA A 21 19.42 -55.44 -32.54
N LEU A 22 18.91 -56.31 -31.66
CA LEU A 22 18.69 -55.98 -30.24
C LEU A 22 20.01 -55.79 -29.51
N PHE A 23 21.04 -56.62 -29.81
CA PHE A 23 22.38 -56.50 -29.22
C PHE A 23 23.07 -55.20 -29.70
N LEU A 24 22.94 -54.85 -30.97
CA LEU A 24 23.44 -53.56 -31.51
C LEU A 24 22.69 -52.37 -30.92
N LEU A 25 21.37 -52.47 -30.73
CA LEU A 25 20.58 -51.45 -30.05
C LEU A 25 21.01 -51.28 -28.58
N CYS A 26 21.25 -52.38 -27.86
CA CYS A 26 21.78 -52.33 -26.50
C CYS A 26 23.20 -51.76 -26.45
N LEU A 27 24.07 -52.09 -27.41
CA LEU A 27 25.42 -51.53 -27.51
C LEU A 27 25.38 -50.02 -27.84
N VAL A 28 24.53 -49.59 -28.75
CA VAL A 28 24.34 -48.16 -29.07
C VAL A 28 23.80 -47.42 -27.86
N HIS A 29 22.83 -47.98 -27.12
CA HIS A 29 22.32 -47.38 -25.90
C HIS A 29 23.39 -47.31 -24.79
N SER A 30 24.22 -48.33 -24.66
CA SER A 30 25.29 -48.31 -23.62
C SER A 30 26.42 -47.31 -24.01
N ILE A 31 26.72 -47.13 -25.29
CA ILE A 31 27.70 -46.13 -25.77
C ILE A 31 27.14 -44.70 -25.60
N GLN A 32 25.84 -44.50 -25.90
CA GLN A 32 25.17 -43.22 -25.66
C GLN A 32 25.10 -42.92 -24.18
N ALA A 33 24.79 -43.89 -23.31
CA ALA A 33 24.79 -43.72 -21.86
C ALA A 33 26.18 -43.32 -21.32
N GLN A 34 27.25 -43.99 -21.74
CA GLN A 34 28.61 -43.62 -21.34
C GLN A 34 29.04 -42.22 -21.80
N LYS A 35 28.59 -41.77 -22.99
CA LYS A 35 28.88 -40.44 -23.47
C LYS A 35 28.11 -39.38 -22.68
N SER A 36 26.84 -39.68 -22.35
CA SER A 36 25.97 -38.86 -21.48
C SER A 36 26.56 -38.70 -20.08
N ASP A 37 27.10 -39.77 -19.50
CA ASP A 37 27.67 -39.72 -18.13
C ASP A 37 28.88 -38.77 -18.06
N LYS A 38 29.79 -38.81 -19.05
CA LYS A 38 30.93 -37.90 -19.13
C LYS A 38 30.51 -36.43 -19.25
N GLU A 39 29.50 -36.16 -20.08
CA GLU A 39 28.95 -34.81 -20.27
C GLU A 39 28.29 -34.30 -18.97
N LEU A 40 27.53 -35.15 -18.29
CA LEU A 40 26.93 -34.81 -16.97
C LEU A 40 28.01 -34.48 -15.94
N PHE A 41 29.08 -35.28 -15.82
CA PHE A 41 30.15 -34.96 -14.85
C PHE A 41 30.88 -33.64 -15.17
N VAL A 42 31.05 -33.30 -16.46
CA VAL A 42 31.60 -32.00 -16.85
C VAL A 42 30.65 -30.86 -16.46
N GLN A 43 29.33 -31.01 -16.71
CA GLN A 43 28.33 -30.03 -16.31
C GLN A 43 28.30 -29.82 -14.80
N PHE A 44 28.32 -30.89 -14.00
CA PHE A 44 28.46 -30.79 -12.54
C PHE A 44 29.73 -30.05 -12.12
N GLY A 45 30.87 -30.36 -12.73
CA GLY A 45 32.13 -29.67 -12.46
C GLY A 45 32.06 -28.17 -12.72
N ASN A 46 31.46 -27.79 -13.85
CA ASN A 46 31.26 -26.38 -14.21
C ASN A 46 30.32 -25.67 -13.23
N GLN A 47 29.20 -26.30 -12.88
CA GLN A 47 28.21 -25.76 -11.93
C GLN A 47 28.84 -25.57 -10.54
N PHE A 48 29.62 -26.54 -10.06
CA PHE A 48 30.32 -26.43 -8.79
C PHE A 48 31.37 -25.32 -8.79
N SER A 49 32.14 -25.22 -9.88
CA SER A 49 33.14 -24.14 -10.02
C SER A 49 32.48 -22.75 -9.96
N LEU A 50 31.33 -22.62 -10.60
CA LEU A 50 30.56 -21.39 -10.61
C LEU A 50 30.00 -21.07 -9.22
N LEU A 51 29.35 -22.03 -8.56
CA LEU A 51 28.84 -21.87 -7.19
C LEU A 51 29.96 -21.58 -6.17
N ASP A 52 31.08 -22.31 -6.25
CA ASP A 52 32.25 -22.04 -5.42
C ASP A 52 32.75 -20.62 -5.61
N SER A 53 32.82 -20.14 -6.84
CA SER A 53 33.28 -18.78 -7.12
C SER A 53 32.34 -17.73 -6.52
N LEU A 54 31.03 -17.96 -6.57
CA LEU A 54 30.02 -17.07 -6.00
C LEU A 54 30.05 -17.10 -4.46
N ILE A 55 30.17 -18.28 -3.85
CA ILE A 55 30.12 -18.43 -2.39
C ILE A 55 31.42 -17.91 -1.73
N PHE A 56 32.59 -18.20 -2.33
CA PHE A 56 33.87 -17.95 -1.66
C PHE A 56 34.57 -16.66 -2.11
N LYS A 57 34.28 -16.11 -3.30
CA LYS A 57 34.92 -14.90 -3.82
C LYS A 57 34.17 -13.59 -3.48
N GLN A 58 32.97 -13.68 -2.90
CA GLN A 58 32.20 -12.48 -2.59
C GLN A 58 32.89 -11.57 -1.56
N GLN A 59 33.02 -10.30 -1.92
CA GLN A 59 33.48 -9.25 -1.00
C GLN A 59 32.41 -8.93 0.05
N PRO A 60 32.80 -8.47 1.26
CA PRO A 60 31.84 -7.99 2.25
C PRO A 60 31.11 -6.76 1.69
N LEU A 61 29.79 -6.86 1.57
CA LEU A 61 28.96 -5.70 1.34
C LEU A 61 29.01 -4.79 2.58
N GLN A 62 28.98 -3.49 2.34
CA GLN A 62 28.81 -2.51 3.41
C GLN A 62 27.42 -2.67 4.02
N PRO A 63 27.27 -2.42 5.35
CA PRO A 63 25.95 -2.45 5.97
C PRO A 63 25.04 -1.48 5.25
N SER A 64 23.93 -1.97 4.73
CA SER A 64 22.88 -1.10 4.22
C SER A 64 22.28 -0.33 5.40
N SER A 65 22.08 0.96 5.22
CA SER A 65 21.24 1.76 6.11
C SER A 65 19.84 1.13 6.20
N LEU A 66 19.16 1.38 7.32
CA LEU A 66 17.74 1.09 7.38
C LEU A 66 17.05 1.72 6.17
N PRO A 67 16.03 1.06 5.59
CA PRO A 67 15.30 1.66 4.50
C PRO A 67 14.69 2.97 4.99
N GLU A 68 15.19 4.07 4.48
CA GLU A 68 14.55 5.37 4.63
C GLU A 68 13.46 5.49 3.56
N ILE A 69 12.31 6.03 3.94
CA ILE A 69 11.30 6.36 2.95
C ILE A 69 11.93 7.36 1.98
N ALA A 70 12.05 6.96 0.73
CA ALA A 70 12.52 7.88 -0.30
C ALA A 70 11.62 9.13 -0.31
N GLU A 71 12.21 10.30 -0.17
CA GLU A 71 11.47 11.56 -0.32
C GLU A 71 10.70 11.53 -1.63
N VAL A 72 9.39 11.76 -1.54
CA VAL A 72 8.51 11.68 -2.70
C VAL A 72 9.00 12.63 -3.76
N SER A 73 9.35 12.11 -4.93
CA SER A 73 9.52 12.91 -6.13
C SER A 73 8.16 13.55 -6.47
N GLY A 74 7.99 14.81 -6.14
CA GLY A 74 6.71 15.52 -6.27
C GLY A 74 6.50 16.60 -5.23
N ARG A 75 7.53 16.97 -4.49
CA ARG A 75 7.50 18.01 -3.47
C ARG A 75 6.93 19.33 -4.02
N GLU A 76 7.37 19.72 -5.23
CA GLU A 76 6.85 20.92 -5.90
C GLU A 76 5.35 20.86 -6.20
N LEU A 77 4.86 19.70 -6.67
CA LEU A 77 3.43 19.49 -6.91
C LEU A 77 2.64 19.50 -5.60
N GLN A 78 3.23 19.00 -4.53
CA GLN A 78 2.65 19.01 -3.19
C GLN A 78 2.48 20.44 -2.67
N GLU A 79 3.54 21.21 -2.71
CA GLU A 79 3.53 22.61 -2.29
C GLU A 79 2.51 23.44 -3.11
N ALA A 80 2.39 23.14 -4.42
CA ALA A 80 1.38 23.77 -5.28
C ALA A 80 -0.05 23.40 -4.86
N VAL A 81 -0.34 22.14 -4.55
CA VAL A 81 -1.67 21.69 -4.10
C VAL A 81 -2.01 22.28 -2.72
N ASP A 82 -1.05 22.29 -1.80
CA ASP A 82 -1.24 22.88 -0.48
C ASP A 82 -1.52 24.39 -0.59
N SER A 83 -0.79 25.09 -1.46
CA SER A 83 -1.05 26.52 -1.73
C SER A 83 -2.44 26.77 -2.31
N LEU A 84 -2.95 25.88 -3.18
CA LEU A 84 -4.30 25.98 -3.75
C LEU A 84 -5.39 25.74 -2.68
N ILE A 85 -5.17 24.84 -1.74
CA ILE A 85 -6.10 24.63 -0.62
C ILE A 85 -6.16 25.86 0.26
N TYR A 86 -5.01 26.42 0.62
CA TYR A 86 -4.96 27.67 1.37
C TYR A 86 -5.65 28.83 0.64
N ALA A 87 -5.36 29.03 -0.64
CA ALA A 87 -6.01 30.06 -1.45
C ALA A 87 -7.52 29.86 -1.56
N LYS A 88 -8.00 28.61 -1.69
CA LYS A 88 -9.43 28.27 -1.69
C LYS A 88 -10.11 28.68 -0.38
N VAL A 89 -9.50 28.29 0.75
CA VAL A 89 -10.03 28.59 2.09
C VAL A 89 -10.00 30.09 2.34
N GLU A 90 -8.90 30.78 2.02
CA GLU A 90 -8.75 32.24 2.15
C GLU A 90 -9.79 32.99 1.32
N ASN A 91 -9.97 32.63 0.05
CA ASN A 91 -11.00 33.23 -0.80
C ASN A 91 -12.41 33.02 -0.23
N GLN A 92 -12.72 31.86 0.33
CA GLN A 92 -14.01 31.60 0.99
C GLN A 92 -14.17 32.42 2.27
N MET A 93 -13.12 32.55 3.06
CA MET A 93 -13.11 33.39 4.25
C MET A 93 -13.28 34.85 3.91
N ASP A 94 -12.63 35.36 2.87
CA ASP A 94 -12.72 36.74 2.43
C ASP A 94 -14.08 37.05 1.82
N ALA A 95 -14.66 36.12 1.03
CA ALA A 95 -16.05 36.28 0.58
C ALA A 95 -17.02 36.36 1.78
N MET A 96 -16.79 35.58 2.82
CA MET A 96 -17.61 35.61 4.03
C MET A 96 -17.36 36.85 4.88
N LYS A 97 -16.14 37.40 4.89
CA LYS A 97 -15.82 38.70 5.54
C LYS A 97 -16.43 39.86 4.77
N ALA A 98 -16.52 39.79 3.47
CA ALA A 98 -17.12 40.81 2.61
C ALA A 98 -18.65 40.86 2.69
N GLU A 99 -19.29 39.81 3.25
CA GLU A 99 -20.76 39.79 3.47
C GLU A 99 -21.17 40.92 4.41
N ASN A 100 -21.82 41.96 3.89
CA ASN A 100 -22.25 43.15 4.67
C ASN A 100 -23.75 43.16 5.01
N GLY A 101 -24.47 42.12 4.59
CA GLY A 101 -25.89 41.94 4.84
C GLY A 101 -26.81 42.91 4.05
N LEU A 102 -26.29 43.75 3.14
CA LEU A 102 -27.09 44.59 2.30
C LEU A 102 -27.67 43.81 1.12
N LEU A 103 -28.97 43.93 0.93
CA LEU A 103 -29.72 43.28 -0.15
C LEU A 103 -30.52 44.35 -0.89
N VAL A 104 -30.42 44.35 -2.21
CA VAL A 104 -31.31 45.11 -3.07
C VAL A 104 -32.19 44.13 -3.82
N SER A 105 -33.49 44.25 -3.66
CA SER A 105 -34.46 43.43 -4.37
C SER A 105 -35.41 44.28 -5.18
N GLY A 106 -35.70 43.86 -6.39
CA GLY A 106 -36.64 44.50 -7.29
C GLY A 106 -37.77 43.49 -7.64
N GLN A 107 -39.01 43.93 -7.57
CA GLN A 107 -40.14 43.18 -7.96
C GLN A 107 -41.03 44.00 -8.84
N THR A 108 -41.54 43.39 -9.91
CA THR A 108 -42.50 44.02 -10.83
C THR A 108 -43.71 43.13 -10.93
N TYR A 109 -44.85 43.70 -10.60
CA TYR A 109 -46.15 43.04 -10.71
C TYR A 109 -46.91 43.67 -11.86
N TYR A 110 -47.42 42.87 -12.76
CA TYR A 110 -48.35 43.29 -13.81
C TYR A 110 -49.68 42.57 -13.64
N ARG A 111 -50.77 43.30 -13.60
CA ARG A 111 -52.13 42.77 -13.43
C ARG A 111 -52.76 42.64 -14.80
N LEU A 112 -53.09 41.44 -15.19
CA LEU A 112 -53.71 41.14 -16.48
C LEU A 112 -55.23 41.37 -16.46
N ASP A 113 -55.86 41.32 -15.28
CA ASP A 113 -57.31 41.52 -15.11
C ASP A 113 -57.63 42.86 -14.45
N GLU A 114 -58.79 43.45 -14.79
CA GLU A 114 -59.32 44.70 -14.17
C GLU A 114 -59.87 44.45 -12.75
N GLY A 115 -59.05 43.94 -11.88
CA GLY A 115 -59.40 43.70 -10.47
C GLY A 115 -59.04 44.88 -9.54
N PHE A 116 -59.84 45.08 -8.49
CA PHE A 116 -59.45 45.97 -7.40
C PHE A 116 -58.41 45.29 -6.49
N GLY A 117 -57.25 45.92 -6.30
CA GLY A 117 -56.27 45.48 -5.29
C GLY A 117 -56.45 46.32 -4.04
N ILE A 118 -56.50 45.68 -2.89
CA ILE A 118 -56.37 46.30 -1.60
C ILE A 118 -54.86 46.50 -1.41
N ASP A 119 -54.40 47.76 -1.34
CA ASP A 119 -53.05 48.06 -0.96
C ASP A 119 -53.04 48.31 0.57
N ASP A 120 -51.87 48.16 1.24
CA ASP A 120 -51.69 48.23 2.67
C ASP A 120 -52.21 49.57 3.33
N ASP A 121 -52.57 50.55 2.52
CA ASP A 121 -53.06 51.84 2.92
C ASP A 121 -54.56 52.07 2.75
N ASP A 122 -55.41 51.08 2.99
CA ASP A 122 -56.89 51.19 3.04
C ASP A 122 -57.57 51.87 1.83
N ALA A 123 -56.86 52.27 0.80
CA ALA A 123 -57.44 52.85 -0.38
C ALA A 123 -57.58 51.77 -1.47
N LEU A 124 -58.81 51.49 -1.89
CA LEU A 124 -59.12 50.74 -3.11
C LEU A 124 -58.46 51.45 -4.31
N SER A 125 -57.24 51.05 -4.65
CA SER A 125 -56.48 51.63 -5.76
C SER A 125 -56.39 50.65 -6.93
N ARG A 126 -56.90 51.09 -8.07
CA ARG A 126 -56.72 50.38 -9.36
C ARG A 126 -55.28 50.67 -9.86
N TYR A 127 -54.49 49.65 -10.05
CA TYR A 127 -53.17 49.76 -10.71
C TYR A 127 -52.97 48.63 -11.72
N ASN A 128 -52.38 48.93 -12.88
CA ASN A 128 -52.04 47.94 -13.88
C ASN A 128 -50.68 47.33 -13.67
N ALA A 129 -49.77 48.10 -13.15
CA ALA A 129 -48.41 47.62 -12.82
C ALA A 129 -47.94 48.26 -11.52
N LYS A 130 -47.25 47.46 -10.73
CA LYS A 130 -46.52 47.89 -9.52
C LYS A 130 -45.06 47.52 -9.69
N MET A 131 -44.18 48.47 -9.59
CA MET A 131 -42.74 48.26 -9.51
C MET A 131 -42.31 48.58 -8.08
N GLN A 132 -41.53 47.67 -7.49
CA GLN A 132 -41.09 47.82 -6.13
C GLN A 132 -39.59 47.56 -6.08
N VAL A 133 -38.84 48.50 -5.52
CA VAL A 133 -37.39 48.34 -5.23
C VAL A 133 -37.21 48.48 -3.73
N GLU A 134 -36.61 47.47 -3.14
CA GLU A 134 -36.37 47.45 -1.69
C GLU A 134 -34.86 47.33 -1.42
N LEU A 135 -34.34 48.22 -0.60
CA LEU A 135 -33.02 48.12 0.02
C LEU A 135 -33.21 47.63 1.45
N ARG A 136 -32.70 46.43 1.74
CA ARG A 136 -32.77 45.81 3.06
C ARG A 136 -31.39 45.59 3.63
N TRP A 137 -31.17 45.94 4.87
CA TRP A 137 -29.92 45.68 5.58
C TRP A 137 -30.12 44.67 6.69
N ASN A 138 -29.65 43.44 6.47
CA ASN A 138 -29.72 42.35 7.44
C ASN A 138 -28.59 42.43 8.46
N PHE A 139 -28.51 43.48 9.27
CA PHE A 139 -27.40 43.75 10.16
C PHE A 139 -27.35 42.77 11.37
N LEU A 140 -28.49 42.23 11.78
CA LEU A 140 -28.61 41.15 12.79
C LEU A 140 -29.16 39.89 12.10
N SER A 141 -28.46 39.37 11.11
CA SER A 141 -28.78 38.10 10.48
C SER A 141 -27.98 36.98 11.12
N SER A 142 -28.52 35.77 11.02
CA SER A 142 -27.81 34.57 11.48
C SER A 142 -26.44 34.39 10.80
N SER A 143 -26.29 34.86 9.56
CA SER A 143 -24.99 34.85 8.84
C SER A 143 -23.94 35.74 9.49
N LEU A 144 -24.30 36.96 9.89
CA LEU A 144 -23.39 37.90 10.52
C LEU A 144 -23.11 37.56 11.99
N ILE A 145 -24.14 37.16 12.75
CA ILE A 145 -23.97 36.75 14.16
C ILE A 145 -23.06 35.51 14.28
N ASN A 146 -23.22 34.55 13.38
CA ASN A 146 -22.46 33.31 13.37
C ASN A 146 -21.16 33.39 12.57
N ARG A 147 -20.82 34.55 12.01
CA ARG A 147 -19.66 34.75 11.12
C ARG A 147 -18.37 34.19 11.71
N LYS A 148 -18.08 34.48 12.98
CA LYS A 148 -16.88 33.99 13.66
C LYS A 148 -16.84 32.46 13.74
N SER A 149 -17.95 31.80 14.04
CA SER A 149 -18.02 30.34 14.07
C SER A 149 -17.95 29.74 12.67
N ARG A 150 -18.56 30.38 11.67
CA ARG A 150 -18.48 29.94 10.26
C ARG A 150 -17.06 30.07 9.70
N LEU A 151 -16.33 31.13 10.03
CA LEU A 151 -14.92 31.28 9.64
C LEU A 151 -14.06 30.20 10.28
N ARG A 152 -14.28 29.87 11.56
CA ARG A 152 -13.58 28.76 12.22
C ARG A 152 -13.91 27.41 11.60
N VAL A 153 -15.16 27.18 11.21
CA VAL A 153 -15.57 25.95 10.51
C VAL A 153 -14.81 25.80 9.20
N LEU A 154 -14.66 26.89 8.41
CA LEU A 154 -13.88 26.86 7.16
C LEU A 154 -12.39 26.57 7.42
N ASP A 155 -11.82 27.20 8.42
CA ASP A 155 -10.43 26.99 8.82
C ASP A 155 -10.16 25.52 9.21
N ILE A 156 -11.00 24.95 10.08
CA ILE A 156 -10.92 23.54 10.47
C ILE A 156 -11.14 22.60 9.27
N GLN A 157 -12.06 22.95 8.37
CA GLN A 157 -12.30 22.13 7.16
C GLN A 157 -11.07 22.14 6.22
N GLY A 158 -10.45 23.31 6.04
CA GLY A 158 -9.21 23.42 5.26
C GLY A 158 -8.07 22.61 5.86
N GLU A 159 -7.89 22.68 7.17
CA GLU A 159 -6.88 21.89 7.88
C GLU A 159 -7.15 20.38 7.77
N LEU A 160 -8.41 19.97 7.87
CA LEU A 160 -8.82 18.56 7.73
C LEU A 160 -8.57 18.06 6.31
N GLU A 161 -8.87 18.87 5.28
CA GLU A 161 -8.59 18.53 3.88
C GLU A 161 -7.07 18.37 3.67
N ARG A 162 -6.25 19.26 4.25
CA ARG A 162 -4.79 19.17 4.19
C ARG A 162 -4.26 17.89 4.84
N VAL A 163 -4.70 17.58 6.07
CA VAL A 163 -4.26 16.39 6.80
C VAL A 163 -4.66 15.10 6.07
N SER A 164 -5.87 15.05 5.49
CA SER A 164 -6.31 13.88 4.74
C SER A 164 -5.48 13.64 3.49
N LEU A 165 -5.15 14.68 2.74
CA LEU A 165 -4.28 14.58 1.57
C LEU A 165 -2.84 14.18 1.93
N GLU A 166 -2.30 14.72 3.02
CA GLU A 166 -1.00 14.28 3.52
C GLU A 166 -0.99 12.78 3.88
N GLN A 167 -2.05 12.28 4.52
CA GLN A 167 -2.17 10.87 4.86
C GLN A 167 -2.26 9.97 3.61
N GLU A 168 -3.07 10.37 2.60
CA GLU A 168 -3.17 9.64 1.35
C GLU A 168 -1.83 9.55 0.61
N ARG A 169 -1.15 10.69 0.47
CA ARG A 169 0.18 10.74 -0.16
C ARG A 169 1.21 9.89 0.58
N PHE A 170 1.18 9.95 1.91
CA PHE A 170 2.10 9.16 2.71
C PHE A 170 1.84 7.66 2.57
N LYS A 171 0.55 7.27 2.48
CA LYS A 171 0.17 5.90 2.18
C LYS A 171 0.66 5.45 0.80
N GLU A 172 0.49 6.28 -0.22
CA GLU A 172 1.03 6.00 -1.56
C GLU A 172 2.55 5.81 -1.57
N CYS A 173 3.26 6.64 -0.80
CA CYS A 173 4.71 6.49 -0.63
C CYS A 173 5.09 5.13 -0.05
N ILE A 174 4.40 4.70 1.00
CA ILE A 174 4.65 3.42 1.63
C ILE A 174 4.37 2.27 0.66
N GLU A 175 3.27 2.33 -0.10
CA GLU A 175 2.98 1.30 -1.09
C GLU A 175 4.06 1.24 -2.19
N LYS A 176 4.52 2.38 -2.70
CA LYS A 176 5.65 2.42 -3.64
C LYS A 176 6.95 1.86 -3.04
N GLN A 177 7.20 2.15 -1.77
CA GLN A 177 8.36 1.62 -1.06
C GLN A 177 8.27 0.09 -0.91
N LYS A 178 7.09 -0.44 -0.60
CA LYS A 178 6.86 -1.89 -0.56
C LYS A 178 7.02 -2.54 -1.93
N GLU A 179 6.55 -1.88 -3.01
CA GLU A 179 6.78 -2.34 -4.38
C GLU A 179 8.29 -2.40 -4.68
N TYR A 180 9.05 -1.38 -4.33
CA TYR A 180 10.50 -1.39 -4.47
C TYR A 180 11.16 -2.55 -3.71
N PHE A 181 10.78 -2.79 -2.45
CA PHE A 181 11.28 -3.94 -1.68
C PHE A 181 10.89 -5.27 -2.31
N ARG A 182 9.69 -5.34 -2.88
CA ARG A 182 9.25 -6.52 -3.61
C ARG A 182 10.09 -6.76 -4.86
N GLU A 183 10.35 -5.73 -5.64
CA GLU A 183 11.20 -5.82 -6.83
C GLU A 183 12.62 -6.27 -6.48
N GLU A 184 13.22 -5.70 -5.43
CA GLU A 184 14.53 -6.11 -4.94
C GLU A 184 14.52 -7.58 -4.48
N TYR A 185 13.52 -7.98 -3.69
CA TYR A 185 13.35 -9.34 -3.22
C TYR A 185 13.16 -10.33 -4.40
N ASP A 186 12.26 -10.02 -5.33
CA ASP A 186 11.96 -10.85 -6.48
C ASP A 186 13.22 -11.04 -7.37
N SER A 187 14.02 -9.99 -7.54
CA SER A 187 15.28 -10.05 -8.28
C SER A 187 16.30 -10.99 -7.63
N LEU A 188 16.48 -10.88 -6.31
CA LEU A 188 17.39 -11.74 -5.55
C LEU A 188 16.89 -13.19 -5.52
N LEU A 189 15.60 -13.37 -5.31
CA LEU A 189 14.96 -14.69 -5.27
C LEU A 189 15.04 -15.40 -6.62
N ALA A 190 14.79 -14.70 -7.74
CA ALA A 190 14.87 -15.25 -9.07
C ALA A 190 16.26 -15.86 -9.35
N GLY A 191 17.33 -15.15 -8.95
CA GLY A 191 18.70 -15.66 -9.07
C GLY A 191 18.92 -16.94 -8.26
N VAL A 192 18.48 -16.98 -7.02
CA VAL A 192 18.62 -18.17 -6.15
C VAL A 192 17.81 -19.35 -6.69
N LEU A 193 16.57 -19.13 -7.09
CA LEU A 193 15.69 -20.17 -7.64
C LEU A 193 16.24 -20.73 -8.95
N GLN A 194 16.75 -19.90 -9.85
CA GLN A 194 17.35 -20.36 -11.10
C GLN A 194 18.53 -21.31 -10.86
N PHE A 195 19.41 -20.98 -9.92
CA PHE A 195 20.52 -21.86 -9.56
C PHE A 195 20.05 -23.15 -8.88
N ARG A 196 19.04 -23.06 -8.04
CA ARG A 196 18.44 -24.23 -7.40
C ARG A 196 17.79 -25.15 -8.43
N ILE A 197 17.04 -24.62 -9.38
CA ILE A 197 16.44 -25.37 -10.49
C ILE A 197 17.52 -26.05 -11.31
N ASN A 198 18.57 -25.32 -11.73
CA ASN A 198 19.68 -25.90 -12.49
C ASN A 198 20.35 -27.08 -11.76
N ASN A 199 20.56 -26.96 -10.43
CA ASN A 199 21.10 -28.03 -9.62
C ASN A 199 20.15 -29.24 -9.55
N LEU A 200 18.84 -29.01 -9.41
CA LEU A 200 17.83 -30.06 -9.34
C LEU A 200 17.64 -30.75 -10.69
N GLN A 201 17.69 -30.01 -11.81
CA GLN A 201 17.67 -30.55 -13.16
C GLN A 201 18.86 -31.49 -13.41
N LEU A 202 20.08 -31.08 -13.05
CA LEU A 202 21.25 -31.93 -13.14
C LEU A 202 21.12 -33.22 -12.34
N LEU A 203 20.51 -33.16 -11.13
CA LEU A 203 20.21 -34.35 -10.34
C LEU A 203 19.17 -35.24 -11.01
N ASN A 204 18.15 -34.65 -11.62
CA ASN A 204 17.11 -35.39 -12.34
C ASN A 204 17.65 -36.01 -13.63
N ASP A 205 18.50 -35.34 -14.37
CA ASP A 205 19.16 -35.86 -15.57
C ASP A 205 20.10 -37.03 -15.22
N ALA A 206 20.73 -36.98 -14.05
CA ALA A 206 21.57 -38.06 -13.55
C ALA A 206 20.79 -39.20 -12.88
N GLN A 207 19.46 -39.17 -12.83
CA GLN A 207 18.63 -40.10 -12.06
C GLN A 207 18.90 -41.57 -12.39
N LEU A 208 19.02 -41.91 -13.69
CA LEU A 208 19.27 -43.27 -14.12
C LEU A 208 20.61 -43.83 -13.60
N TYR A 209 21.64 -43.01 -13.63
CA TYR A 209 22.97 -43.32 -13.10
C TYR A 209 22.92 -43.49 -11.57
N LEU A 210 22.23 -42.56 -10.88
CA LEU A 210 22.15 -42.55 -9.41
C LEU A 210 21.34 -43.71 -8.85
N VAL A 211 20.23 -44.07 -9.51
CA VAL A 211 19.40 -45.22 -9.11
C VAL A 211 20.10 -46.54 -9.44
N SER A 212 20.72 -46.67 -10.64
CA SER A 212 21.45 -47.88 -11.05
C SER A 212 22.61 -48.17 -10.09
N ASN A 213 23.30 -47.14 -9.61
CA ASN A 213 24.38 -47.29 -8.64
C ASN A 213 23.92 -47.33 -7.16
N ARG A 214 22.59 -47.40 -6.92
CA ARG A 214 21.99 -47.38 -5.58
C ARG A 214 22.44 -46.19 -4.73
N SER A 215 22.78 -45.09 -5.36
CA SER A 215 23.23 -43.86 -4.70
C SER A 215 22.07 -43.04 -4.13
N ILE A 216 20.87 -43.17 -4.73
CA ILE A 216 19.61 -42.59 -4.23
C ILE A 216 18.48 -43.61 -4.29
N SER A 217 17.50 -43.46 -3.40
CA SER A 217 16.27 -44.24 -3.42
C SER A 217 15.23 -43.59 -4.35
N THR A 218 14.21 -44.37 -4.74
CA THR A 218 13.07 -43.86 -5.52
C THR A 218 12.34 -42.74 -4.78
N ASP A 219 12.24 -42.82 -3.45
CA ASP A 219 11.60 -41.80 -2.64
C ASP A 219 12.41 -40.48 -2.61
N GLU A 220 13.74 -40.56 -2.62
CA GLU A 220 14.60 -39.40 -2.71
C GLU A 220 14.48 -38.75 -4.11
N LEU A 221 14.34 -39.55 -5.17
CA LEU A 221 14.11 -39.05 -6.51
C LEU A 221 12.79 -38.27 -6.61
N LEU A 222 11.69 -38.82 -6.07
CA LEU A 222 10.41 -38.13 -6.05
C LEU A 222 10.50 -36.78 -5.31
N LYS A 223 11.21 -36.72 -4.18
CA LYS A 223 11.45 -35.45 -3.45
C LYS A 223 12.22 -34.44 -4.30
N ILE A 224 13.23 -34.88 -5.07
CA ILE A 224 13.98 -33.99 -5.97
C ILE A 224 13.06 -33.42 -7.06
N MET A 225 12.20 -34.25 -7.63
CA MET A 225 11.22 -33.81 -8.65
C MET A 225 10.19 -32.83 -8.06
N ASP A 226 9.68 -33.11 -6.86
CA ASP A 226 8.75 -32.20 -6.17
C ASP A 226 9.43 -30.87 -5.83
N ASP A 227 10.64 -30.90 -5.30
CA ASP A 227 11.42 -29.69 -4.99
C ASP A 227 11.70 -28.85 -6.26
N GLN A 228 11.97 -29.51 -7.40
CA GLN A 228 12.14 -28.83 -8.68
C GLN A 228 10.85 -28.18 -9.14
N ALA A 229 9.73 -28.91 -9.11
CA ALA A 229 8.43 -28.38 -9.54
C ALA A 229 7.97 -27.20 -8.66
N ILE A 230 8.26 -27.24 -7.35
CA ILE A 230 7.99 -26.13 -6.43
C ILE A 230 8.83 -24.91 -6.81
N ALA A 231 10.14 -25.09 -7.02
CA ALA A 231 11.04 -23.99 -7.36
C ALA A 231 10.69 -23.36 -8.73
N GLU A 232 10.31 -24.18 -9.71
CA GLU A 232 9.86 -23.70 -11.03
C GLU A 232 8.58 -22.86 -10.93
N ARG A 233 7.58 -23.32 -10.16
CA ARG A 233 6.35 -22.55 -9.91
C ARG A 233 6.61 -21.22 -9.18
N GLN A 234 7.53 -21.24 -8.21
CA GLN A 234 7.94 -20.01 -7.51
C GLN A 234 8.61 -19.03 -8.48
N LEU A 235 9.47 -19.51 -9.38
CA LEU A 235 10.13 -18.68 -10.38
C LEU A 235 9.13 -18.14 -11.42
N GLU A 236 8.14 -18.94 -11.82
CA GLU A 236 7.08 -18.51 -12.75
C GLU A 236 6.19 -17.40 -12.15
N ALA A 237 6.02 -17.40 -10.84
CA ALA A 237 5.26 -16.37 -10.12
C ALA A 237 5.99 -15.02 -10.06
N ILE A 238 7.30 -14.99 -10.30
CA ILE A 238 8.10 -13.77 -10.33
C ILE A 238 7.95 -13.09 -11.70
N PRO A 239 7.69 -11.75 -11.75
CA PRO A 239 7.64 -11.03 -13.01
C PRO A 239 8.92 -11.24 -13.85
N ARG A 240 8.78 -11.63 -15.13
CA ARG A 240 9.91 -12.01 -16.01
C ARG A 240 10.91 -10.89 -16.33
N GLN A 241 10.73 -9.70 -15.80
CA GLN A 241 11.53 -8.52 -16.13
C GLN A 241 12.89 -8.46 -15.41
N TYR A 242 13.14 -9.36 -14.45
CA TYR A 242 14.36 -9.31 -13.67
C TYR A 242 15.49 -10.14 -14.30
N PRO A 243 16.70 -9.58 -14.46
CA PRO A 243 17.84 -10.33 -14.93
C PRO A 243 18.16 -11.43 -13.92
N SER A 244 18.19 -12.68 -14.37
CA SER A 244 18.48 -13.88 -13.56
C SER A 244 19.97 -14.02 -13.19
N ALA A 245 20.62 -12.92 -12.80
CA ALA A 245 21.99 -12.97 -12.32
C ALA A 245 21.98 -13.30 -10.81
N LEU A 246 22.60 -14.41 -10.44
CA LEU A 246 22.76 -14.76 -9.03
C LEU A 246 23.64 -13.73 -8.33
N GLN A 247 23.02 -12.88 -7.53
CA GLN A 247 23.69 -11.96 -6.62
C GLN A 247 23.43 -12.45 -5.20
N LEU A 248 24.37 -13.24 -4.66
CA LEU A 248 24.34 -13.54 -3.23
C LEU A 248 24.87 -12.33 -2.49
N VAL A 249 23.97 -11.44 -2.11
CA VAL A 249 24.29 -10.26 -1.32
C VAL A 249 24.70 -10.72 0.09
N ARG A 250 25.89 -10.34 0.57
CA ARG A 250 26.32 -10.73 1.92
C ARG A 250 25.30 -10.25 2.94
N PRO A 251 24.81 -11.13 3.82
CA PRO A 251 23.82 -10.73 4.81
C PRO A 251 24.42 -9.70 5.75
N ASN A 252 23.73 -8.58 5.90
CA ASN A 252 24.03 -7.61 6.94
C ASN A 252 23.73 -8.27 8.28
N GLY A 253 24.76 -8.46 9.10
CA GLY A 253 24.62 -9.13 10.38
C GLY A 253 23.93 -8.31 11.48
N PHE A 254 23.19 -7.28 11.11
CA PHE A 254 22.52 -6.41 12.07
C PHE A 254 21.09 -6.89 12.35
N VAL A 255 20.83 -7.12 13.63
CA VAL A 255 19.49 -7.29 14.18
C VAL A 255 19.03 -5.93 14.69
N ILE A 256 17.86 -5.49 14.23
CA ILE A 256 17.28 -4.21 14.65
C ILE A 256 16.48 -4.48 15.92
N GLN A 257 16.80 -3.80 17.00
CA GLN A 257 16.00 -3.82 18.22
C GLN A 257 15.23 -2.51 18.32
N ILE A 258 13.89 -2.59 18.29
CA ILE A 258 13.01 -1.43 18.37
C ILE A 258 12.61 -1.19 19.82
N ASP A 259 12.69 0.06 20.28
CA ASP A 259 12.14 0.48 21.57
C ASP A 259 10.61 0.61 21.47
N THR A 260 9.93 -0.48 21.77
CA THR A 260 8.47 -0.59 21.66
C THR A 260 7.72 0.40 22.56
N ALA A 261 8.27 0.73 23.73
CA ALA A 261 7.65 1.67 24.66
C ALA A 261 7.68 3.10 24.09
N ASN A 262 8.82 3.50 23.53
CA ASN A 262 8.98 4.83 22.94
C ASN A 262 8.16 4.98 21.65
N VAL A 263 8.08 3.92 20.82
CA VAL A 263 7.21 3.88 19.63
C VAL A 263 5.75 4.11 20.01
N ARG A 264 5.22 3.34 20.98
CA ARG A 264 3.82 3.48 21.42
C ARG A 264 3.53 4.86 21.98
N LYS A 265 4.43 5.40 22.80
CA LYS A 265 4.29 6.75 23.36
C LYS A 265 4.25 7.80 22.23
N HIS A 266 5.17 7.70 21.28
CA HIS A 266 5.24 8.64 20.17
C HIS A 266 3.95 8.62 19.32
N ILE A 267 3.43 7.42 19.00
CA ILE A 267 2.20 7.26 18.23
C ILE A 267 1.01 7.85 19.01
N ALA A 268 0.89 7.56 20.29
CA ALA A 268 -0.20 8.10 21.11
C ALA A 268 -0.23 9.64 21.15
N GLU A 269 0.94 10.28 21.04
CA GLU A 269 1.07 11.75 21.11
C GLU A 269 1.01 12.44 19.73
N ASN A 270 1.43 11.76 18.65
CA ASN A 270 1.72 12.42 17.37
C ASN A 270 1.05 11.80 16.14
N ASP A 271 0.22 10.76 16.30
CA ASP A 271 -0.43 10.14 15.14
C ASP A 271 -1.40 11.12 14.46
N ARG A 272 -1.23 11.29 13.16
CA ARG A 272 -2.04 12.20 12.33
C ARG A 272 -3.51 11.79 12.27
N THR A 273 -3.81 10.51 12.45
CA THR A 273 -5.19 10.00 12.47
C THR A 273 -5.95 10.52 13.67
N PHE A 274 -5.27 10.58 14.84
CA PHE A 274 -5.86 11.19 16.05
C PHE A 274 -6.07 12.69 15.90
N TYR A 275 -5.10 13.37 15.27
CA TYR A 275 -5.24 14.79 14.98
C TYR A 275 -6.42 15.06 14.03
N ALA A 276 -6.61 14.28 12.98
CA ALA A 276 -7.76 14.38 12.08
C ALA A 276 -9.10 14.15 12.82
N ALA A 277 -9.15 13.17 13.73
CA ALA A 277 -10.32 12.92 14.57
C ALA A 277 -10.62 14.10 15.51
N ASP A 278 -9.60 14.71 16.10
CA ASP A 278 -9.76 15.92 16.93
C ASP A 278 -10.29 17.11 16.15
N LEU A 279 -9.82 17.30 14.92
CA LEU A 279 -10.36 18.32 14.01
C LEU A 279 -11.83 18.08 13.67
N GLN A 280 -12.24 16.81 13.44
CA GLN A 280 -13.66 16.47 13.20
C GLN A 280 -14.53 16.80 14.43
N ILE A 281 -14.07 16.46 15.62
CA ILE A 281 -14.77 16.79 16.86
C ILE A 281 -14.85 18.32 17.06
N ALA A 282 -13.75 19.04 16.81
CA ALA A 282 -13.72 20.50 16.87
C ALA A 282 -14.69 21.14 15.86
N LEU A 283 -14.78 20.59 14.64
CA LEU A 283 -15.72 21.02 13.61
C LEU A 283 -17.17 20.90 14.09
N LEU A 284 -17.54 19.77 14.70
CA LEU A 284 -18.88 19.55 15.22
C LEU A 284 -19.19 20.50 16.38
N ARG A 285 -18.23 20.79 17.26
CA ARG A 285 -18.36 21.77 18.35
C ARG A 285 -18.62 23.18 17.82
N GLU A 286 -17.91 23.60 16.79
CA GLU A 286 -18.13 24.94 16.19
C GLU A 286 -19.48 24.98 15.43
N LYS A 287 -19.89 23.91 14.75
CA LYS A 287 -21.22 23.80 14.16
C LYS A 287 -22.34 23.86 15.22
N GLU A 288 -22.17 23.18 16.36
CA GLU A 288 -23.12 23.25 17.49
C GLU A 288 -23.27 24.67 18.03
N LYS A 289 -22.16 25.41 18.20
CA LYS A 289 -22.18 26.82 18.64
C LYS A 289 -22.97 27.71 17.67
N SER A 290 -22.90 27.41 16.37
CA SER A 290 -23.62 28.18 15.34
C SER A 290 -25.13 27.91 15.31
N THR A 291 -25.61 26.78 15.87
CA THR A 291 -27.03 26.39 15.92
C THR A 291 -27.75 26.88 17.17
N ASN A 292 -27.34 27.97 17.80
CA ASN A 292 -28.05 28.52 18.94
C ASN A 292 -29.29 29.30 18.52
N TYR A 293 -30.43 29.07 19.14
CA TYR A 293 -31.75 29.69 18.85
C TYR A 293 -31.68 31.22 18.75
N TRP A 294 -30.99 31.88 19.70
CA TRP A 294 -30.82 33.33 19.66
C TRP A 294 -30.03 33.87 18.49
N ARG A 295 -29.28 33.00 17.82
CA ARG A 295 -28.47 33.35 16.63
C ARG A 295 -29.22 33.19 15.33
N THR A 296 -30.50 32.79 15.38
CA THR A 296 -31.39 32.70 14.23
C THR A 296 -32.30 33.92 14.08
N LEU A 297 -32.25 34.84 15.05
CA LEU A 297 -32.95 36.09 14.98
C LEU A 297 -32.46 36.90 13.78
N ASN A 298 -33.39 37.38 12.98
CA ASN A 298 -33.08 38.29 11.89
C ASN A 298 -33.82 39.63 12.10
N ILE A 299 -33.05 40.68 12.20
CA ILE A 299 -33.56 42.05 12.27
C ILE A 299 -32.99 42.84 11.10
N SER A 300 -33.87 43.33 10.27
CA SER A 300 -33.48 44.00 9.03
C SER A 300 -34.28 45.30 8.84
N PRO A 301 -33.67 46.44 9.00
CA PRO A 301 -34.24 47.71 8.51
C PRO A 301 -34.29 47.67 6.99
N PHE A 302 -35.36 48.24 6.46
CA PHE A 302 -35.55 48.34 5.01
C PHE A 302 -36.05 49.68 4.60
N ILE A 303 -35.72 50.08 3.40
CA ILE A 303 -36.30 51.21 2.68
C ILE A 303 -36.85 50.66 1.36
N ARG A 304 -38.13 50.92 1.13
CA ARG A 304 -38.86 50.38 0.00
C ARG A 304 -39.42 51.55 -0.83
N TYR A 305 -39.11 51.58 -2.09
CA TYR A 305 -39.73 52.44 -3.07
C TYR A 305 -40.71 51.66 -3.88
N SER A 306 -41.99 52.12 -3.91
CA SER A 306 -43.07 51.51 -4.68
C SER A 306 -43.60 52.49 -5.68
N PHE A 307 -43.65 52.12 -6.96
CA PHE A 307 -44.25 52.89 -8.04
C PHE A 307 -45.48 52.15 -8.55
N TYR A 308 -46.59 52.90 -8.69
CA TYR A 308 -47.87 52.35 -9.15
C TYR A 308 -48.24 53.04 -10.44
N ALA A 309 -48.40 52.29 -11.54
CA ALA A 309 -48.94 52.74 -12.81
C ALA A 309 -50.46 52.54 -12.81
N ARG A 310 -51.21 53.65 -12.89
CA ARG A 310 -52.69 53.64 -12.86
C ARG A 310 -53.24 54.04 -14.22
N PRO A 311 -54.28 53.34 -14.79
CA PRO A 311 -54.75 53.62 -16.13
C PRO A 311 -55.55 54.92 -16.24
N GLU A 312 -56.24 55.32 -15.19
CA GLU A 312 -57.13 56.46 -15.21
C GLU A 312 -56.79 57.59 -14.26
N MET A 313 -55.69 57.44 -13.51
CA MET A 313 -55.23 58.42 -12.52
C MET A 313 -53.75 58.73 -12.73
N ARG A 314 -53.26 59.77 -12.05
CA ARG A 314 -51.85 60.10 -12.04
C ARG A 314 -51.04 59.01 -11.34
N ASN A 315 -49.98 58.51 -11.96
CA ASN A 315 -49.07 57.57 -11.33
C ASN A 315 -48.62 58.05 -9.95
N SER A 316 -48.57 57.15 -9.00
CA SER A 316 -48.15 57.45 -7.62
C SER A 316 -46.90 56.68 -7.23
N SER A 317 -46.12 57.24 -6.36
CA SER A 317 -44.96 56.56 -5.77
C SER A 317 -44.95 56.77 -4.25
N ASN A 318 -44.61 55.75 -3.51
CA ASN A 318 -44.46 55.79 -2.07
C ASN A 318 -43.05 55.34 -1.67
N VAL A 319 -42.56 55.91 -0.58
CA VAL A 319 -41.31 55.45 0.08
C VAL A 319 -41.70 55.03 1.48
N ASP A 320 -41.48 53.75 1.75
CA ASP A 320 -41.74 53.16 3.06
C ASP A 320 -40.38 52.83 3.73
N ALA A 321 -40.25 53.14 5.00
CA ALA A 321 -39.10 52.73 5.79
C ALA A 321 -39.59 51.99 7.04
N GLY A 322 -38.96 50.85 7.35
CA GLY A 322 -39.39 50.05 8.47
C GLY A 322 -38.31 49.13 8.98
N ILE A 323 -38.63 48.35 9.99
CA ILE A 323 -37.79 47.31 10.58
C ILE A 323 -38.55 45.99 10.49
N ALA A 324 -38.02 45.01 9.78
CA ALA A 324 -38.57 43.68 9.72
C ALA A 324 -37.92 42.81 10.81
N PHE A 325 -38.75 42.09 11.56
CA PHE A 325 -38.31 41.10 12.56
C PHE A 325 -38.75 39.74 12.06
N GLN A 326 -37.79 38.79 12.05
CA GLN A 326 -38.07 37.40 11.74
C GLN A 326 -37.55 36.52 12.86
N ILE A 327 -38.46 35.87 13.59
CA ILE A 327 -38.15 34.95 14.67
C ILE A 327 -38.65 33.59 14.26
N PRO A 328 -37.76 32.62 13.96
CA PRO A 328 -38.20 31.25 13.67
C PRO A 328 -38.77 30.61 14.95
N LEU A 329 -40.02 30.21 14.90
CA LEU A 329 -40.74 29.59 16.03
C LEU A 329 -40.63 28.04 16.01
N ASN A 330 -39.75 27.47 15.15
CA ASN A 330 -39.66 26.03 15.04
C ASN A 330 -38.66 25.44 16.05
N THR A 331 -38.98 24.24 16.53
CA THR A 331 -38.12 23.46 17.45
C THR A 331 -36.97 22.74 16.67
N GLN A 332 -36.88 22.91 15.38
CA GLN A 332 -35.93 22.21 14.51
C GLN A 332 -34.46 22.51 14.89
N GLU A 333 -34.17 23.75 15.29
CA GLU A 333 -32.83 24.15 15.74
C GLU A 333 -32.40 23.43 17.02
N SER A 334 -33.35 23.20 17.94
CA SER A 334 -33.08 22.44 19.19
C SER A 334 -32.77 20.96 18.86
N GLN A 335 -33.51 20.38 17.90
CA GLN A 335 -33.26 19.01 17.46
C GLN A 335 -31.95 18.88 16.71
N LYS A 336 -31.61 19.81 15.81
CA LYS A 336 -30.31 19.86 15.14
C LYS A 336 -29.15 19.95 16.12
N ARG A 337 -29.29 20.78 17.15
CA ARG A 337 -28.28 20.90 18.21
C ARG A 337 -28.11 19.59 19.00
N LYS A 338 -29.20 18.89 19.31
CA LYS A 338 -29.14 17.57 19.96
C LYS A 338 -28.47 16.54 19.05
N ALA A 339 -28.81 16.54 17.75
CA ALA A 339 -28.17 15.66 16.77
C ALA A 339 -26.66 15.89 16.68
N LEU A 340 -26.21 17.15 16.60
CA LEU A 340 -24.78 17.49 16.59
C LEU A 340 -24.06 17.05 17.85
N LYS A 341 -24.70 17.16 19.04
CA LYS A 341 -24.13 16.65 20.28
C LYS A 341 -23.98 15.14 20.28
N THR A 342 -25.00 14.43 19.77
CA THR A 342 -24.96 12.97 19.67
C THR A 342 -23.86 12.54 18.69
N GLU A 343 -23.76 13.23 17.54
CA GLU A 343 -22.69 13.00 16.55
C GLU A 343 -21.30 13.27 17.14
N GLN A 344 -21.15 14.34 17.95
CA GLN A 344 -19.90 14.62 18.63
C GLN A 344 -19.51 13.48 19.59
N LEU A 345 -20.44 13.01 20.44
CA LEU A 345 -20.19 11.87 21.33
C LEU A 345 -19.84 10.59 20.55
N GLN A 346 -20.54 10.36 19.44
CA GLN A 346 -20.21 9.23 18.56
C GLN A 346 -18.78 9.35 18.03
N LYS A 347 -18.35 10.53 17.57
CA LYS A 347 -16.97 10.75 17.08
C LYS A 347 -15.93 10.61 18.19
N GLU A 348 -16.23 11.00 19.42
CA GLU A 348 -15.36 10.78 20.58
C GLU A 348 -15.18 9.28 20.85
N MET A 349 -16.27 8.49 20.82
CA MET A 349 -16.19 7.03 20.96
C MET A 349 -15.47 6.36 19.79
N GLU A 350 -15.72 6.81 18.54
CA GLU A 350 -15.01 6.34 17.35
C GLU A 350 -13.50 6.61 17.46
N LYS A 351 -13.09 7.76 17.99
CA LYS A 351 -11.67 8.08 18.25
C LYS A 351 -11.05 7.10 19.25
N GLU A 352 -11.75 6.79 20.35
CA GLU A 352 -11.26 5.82 21.34
C GLU A 352 -11.13 4.41 20.74
N ALA A 353 -12.14 3.96 19.99
CA ALA A 353 -12.09 2.66 19.29
C ALA A 353 -10.96 2.61 18.25
N MET A 354 -10.76 3.70 17.52
CA MET A 354 -9.66 3.85 16.56
C MET A 354 -8.29 3.79 17.25
N ALA A 355 -8.15 4.40 18.44
CA ALA A 355 -6.89 4.35 19.19
C ALA A 355 -6.53 2.92 19.57
N VAL A 356 -7.50 2.13 20.03
CA VAL A 356 -7.29 0.71 20.34
C VAL A 356 -6.87 -0.05 19.06
N SER A 357 -7.60 0.13 17.96
CA SER A 357 -7.32 -0.56 16.69
C SER A 357 -5.94 -0.20 16.11
N ILE A 358 -5.52 1.06 16.23
CA ILE A 358 -4.18 1.49 15.78
C ILE A 358 -3.10 0.84 16.64
N MET A 359 -3.27 0.83 17.97
CA MET A 359 -2.30 0.21 18.88
C MET A 359 -2.19 -1.31 18.65
N GLU A 360 -3.30 -2.00 18.40
CA GLU A 360 -3.27 -3.43 18.04
C GLU A 360 -2.50 -3.67 16.73
N LYS A 361 -2.72 -2.84 15.70
CA LYS A 361 -1.98 -2.94 14.44
C LYS A 361 -0.49 -2.68 14.63
N VAL A 362 -0.13 -1.67 15.40
CA VAL A 362 1.27 -1.35 15.73
C VAL A 362 1.92 -2.51 16.47
N ASP A 363 1.23 -3.10 17.45
CA ASP A 363 1.73 -4.26 18.18
C ASP A 363 1.94 -5.47 17.28
N MET A 364 1.04 -5.71 16.31
CA MET A 364 1.23 -6.75 15.30
C MET A 364 2.45 -6.49 14.42
N LEU A 365 2.63 -5.27 13.94
CA LEU A 365 3.81 -4.90 13.14
C LEU A 365 5.11 -5.07 13.91
N LEU A 366 5.16 -4.62 15.17
CA LEU A 366 6.33 -4.78 16.04
C LEU A 366 6.67 -6.28 16.25
N LEU A 367 5.64 -7.11 16.45
CA LEU A 367 5.80 -8.56 16.59
C LEU A 367 6.30 -9.21 15.29
N GLU A 368 5.81 -8.76 14.13
CA GLU A 368 6.27 -9.25 12.83
C GLU A 368 7.72 -8.87 12.56
N ILE A 369 8.12 -7.64 12.87
CA ILE A 369 9.52 -7.19 12.78
C ILE A 369 10.41 -8.02 13.69
N GLU A 370 9.99 -8.30 14.92
CA GLU A 370 10.75 -9.13 15.84
C GLU A 370 10.89 -10.58 15.35
N ARG A 371 9.81 -11.17 14.83
CA ARG A 371 9.82 -12.52 14.24
C ARG A 371 10.75 -12.58 13.02
N ALA A 372 10.67 -11.57 12.14
CA ALA A 372 11.53 -11.49 10.98
C ALA A 372 13.01 -11.33 11.38
N ASN A 373 13.32 -10.50 12.37
CA ASN A 373 14.68 -10.34 12.92
C ASN A 373 15.24 -11.66 13.49
N ARG A 374 14.42 -12.40 14.25
CA ARG A 374 14.82 -13.73 14.75
C ARG A 374 15.07 -14.71 13.61
N GLY A 375 14.22 -14.71 12.59
CA GLY A 375 14.38 -15.50 11.38
C GLY A 375 15.68 -15.16 10.64
N LEU A 376 15.94 -13.87 10.41
CA LEU A 376 17.18 -13.37 9.80
C LEU A 376 18.43 -13.82 10.56
N ALA A 377 18.42 -13.66 11.88
CA ALA A 377 19.55 -14.09 12.74
C ALA A 377 19.76 -15.60 12.66
N GLY A 378 18.67 -16.40 12.67
CA GLY A 378 18.74 -17.84 12.54
C GLY A 378 19.32 -18.29 11.21
N GLU A 379 18.81 -17.76 10.09
CA GLU A 379 19.33 -18.11 8.76
C GLU A 379 20.77 -17.62 8.56
N LEU A 380 21.14 -16.46 9.10
CA LEU A 380 22.53 -15.98 9.07
C LEU A 380 23.50 -16.97 9.73
N VAL A 381 23.14 -17.50 10.89
CA VAL A 381 23.94 -18.53 11.58
C VAL A 381 24.05 -19.79 10.75
N ARG A 382 22.94 -20.23 10.11
CA ARG A 382 22.93 -21.40 9.22
C ARG A 382 23.81 -21.19 7.99
N ILE A 383 23.70 -20.04 7.31
CA ILE A 383 24.53 -19.67 6.16
C ILE A 383 26.02 -19.68 6.53
N LYS A 384 26.39 -19.06 7.67
CA LYS A 384 27.77 -19.05 8.15
C LYS A 384 28.31 -20.45 8.45
N LYS A 385 27.51 -21.29 9.14
CA LYS A 385 27.89 -22.68 9.46
C LYS A 385 28.02 -23.54 8.20
N LEU A 386 27.06 -23.47 7.28
CA LEU A 386 27.12 -24.22 6.04
C LEU A 386 28.31 -23.80 5.19
N ARG A 387 28.59 -22.49 5.09
CA ARG A 387 29.76 -22.00 4.37
C ARG A 387 31.04 -22.55 4.96
N ALA A 388 31.24 -22.45 6.28
CA ALA A 388 32.44 -22.98 6.94
C ALA A 388 32.58 -24.49 6.75
N TYR A 389 31.46 -25.24 6.80
CA TYR A 389 31.45 -26.67 6.54
C TYR A 389 31.85 -27.01 5.09
N MET A 390 31.33 -26.27 4.12
CA MET A 390 31.67 -26.44 2.70
C MET A 390 33.16 -26.08 2.43
N GLU A 391 33.69 -25.03 3.07
CA GLU A 391 35.11 -24.68 3.01
C GLU A 391 36.02 -25.80 3.54
N LEU A 392 35.69 -26.35 4.71
CA LEU A 392 36.41 -27.48 5.30
C LEU A 392 36.37 -28.71 4.40
N ARG A 393 35.21 -29.03 3.83
CA ARG A 393 35.03 -30.16 2.95
C ARG A 393 35.79 -30.00 1.64
N LYS A 394 35.86 -28.81 1.09
CA LYS A 394 36.67 -28.46 -0.09
C LYS A 394 38.16 -28.64 0.21
N ALA A 395 38.63 -28.19 1.36
CA ALA A 395 40.01 -28.34 1.80
C ALA A 395 40.37 -29.83 1.98
N ASN A 396 39.51 -30.61 2.62
CA ASN A 396 39.71 -32.07 2.78
C ASN A 396 39.77 -32.79 1.43
N TYR A 397 38.92 -32.45 0.49
CA TYR A 397 38.95 -33.02 -0.84
C TYR A 397 40.25 -32.68 -1.59
N GLN A 398 40.70 -31.44 -1.52
CA GLN A 398 41.99 -31.03 -2.09
C GLN A 398 43.21 -31.73 -1.43
N GLY A 399 43.09 -32.08 -0.16
CA GLY A 399 44.08 -32.86 0.57
C GLY A 399 43.97 -34.36 0.40
N HIS A 400 43.09 -34.88 -0.48
CA HIS A 400 42.81 -36.31 -0.67
C HIS A 400 42.36 -37.03 0.61
N ILE A 401 41.72 -36.31 1.52
CA ILE A 401 41.18 -36.85 2.77
C ILE A 401 39.68 -37.13 2.59
N GLY A 402 39.31 -38.42 2.47
CA GLY A 402 37.90 -38.84 2.37
C GLY A 402 37.42 -39.06 0.93
N GLU A 403 36.26 -39.73 0.79
CA GLU A 403 35.63 -40.00 -0.51
C GLU A 403 34.86 -38.77 -1.01
N TYR A 404 35.04 -38.44 -2.28
CA TYR A 404 34.26 -37.40 -2.95
C TYR A 404 32.85 -37.92 -3.26
N ASN A 405 31.84 -37.37 -2.60
CA ASN A 405 30.45 -37.63 -2.90
C ASN A 405 29.77 -36.39 -3.48
N PHE A 406 29.64 -36.35 -4.81
CA PHE A 406 29.06 -35.22 -5.54
C PHE A 406 27.58 -34.96 -5.19
N LEU A 407 26.79 -36.02 -4.90
CA LEU A 407 25.41 -35.90 -4.46
C LEU A 407 25.27 -35.14 -3.15
N SER A 408 26.11 -35.50 -2.17
CA SER A 408 26.17 -34.80 -0.90
C SER A 408 26.49 -33.33 -1.12
N ARG A 409 27.40 -33.01 -2.04
CA ARG A 409 27.77 -31.65 -2.37
C ARG A 409 26.63 -30.85 -3.01
N ILE A 410 25.87 -31.42 -3.96
CA ILE A 410 24.69 -30.77 -4.52
C ILE A 410 23.62 -30.52 -3.45
N LYS A 411 23.36 -31.51 -2.59
CA LYS A 411 22.42 -31.35 -1.45
C LYS A 411 22.84 -30.20 -0.55
N GLU A 412 24.12 -30.05 -0.27
CA GLU A 412 24.68 -28.94 0.52
C GLU A 412 24.49 -27.60 -0.16
N TYR A 413 24.75 -27.49 -1.46
CA TYR A 413 24.50 -26.28 -2.23
C TYR A 413 23.02 -25.91 -2.24
N ASN A 414 22.13 -26.88 -2.50
CA ASN A 414 20.69 -26.64 -2.47
C ASN A 414 20.22 -26.19 -1.09
N HIS A 415 20.74 -26.79 -0.02
CA HIS A 415 20.44 -26.37 1.33
C HIS A 415 20.98 -24.95 1.63
N TYR A 416 22.17 -24.63 1.16
CA TYR A 416 22.74 -23.28 1.27
C TYR A 416 21.88 -22.24 0.51
N LEU A 417 21.44 -22.55 -0.70
CA LEU A 417 20.56 -21.68 -1.48
C LEU A 417 19.17 -21.53 -0.82
N SER A 418 18.62 -22.60 -0.24
CA SER A 418 17.36 -22.52 0.52
C SER A 418 17.49 -21.62 1.77
N CYS A 419 18.63 -21.61 2.46
CA CYS A 419 18.86 -20.68 3.56
C CYS A 419 18.87 -19.21 3.08
N TRP A 420 19.39 -18.94 1.87
CA TRP A 420 19.35 -17.60 1.27
C TRP A 420 17.93 -17.20 0.87
N GLU A 421 17.15 -18.11 0.31
CA GLU A 421 15.73 -17.89 -0.01
C GLU A 421 14.96 -17.47 1.24
N ASN A 422 15.12 -18.21 2.34
CA ASN A 422 14.51 -17.89 3.63
C ASN A 422 15.00 -16.56 4.18
N TYR A 423 16.31 -16.28 4.08
CA TYR A 423 16.91 -15.02 4.51
C TYR A 423 16.27 -13.82 3.80
N TYR A 424 16.17 -13.86 2.47
CA TYR A 424 15.54 -12.79 1.69
C TYR A 424 14.05 -12.63 2.00
N SER A 425 13.33 -13.74 2.21
CA SER A 425 11.94 -13.71 2.63
C SER A 425 11.74 -13.00 3.97
N TYR A 426 12.58 -13.28 4.97
CA TYR A 426 12.54 -12.58 6.26
C TYR A 426 12.95 -11.12 6.13
N GLN A 427 13.93 -10.80 5.31
CA GLN A 427 14.34 -9.42 5.03
C GLN A 427 13.18 -8.62 4.42
N TYR A 428 12.56 -9.14 3.38
CA TYR A 428 11.41 -8.52 2.75
C TYR A 428 10.25 -8.26 3.72
N LYS A 429 9.88 -9.28 4.52
CA LYS A 429 8.84 -9.13 5.54
C LYS A 429 9.18 -8.05 6.56
N ARG A 430 10.41 -8.03 7.06
CA ARG A 430 10.87 -7.01 7.99
C ARG A 430 10.78 -5.60 7.39
N ASP A 431 11.29 -5.43 6.19
CA ASP A 431 11.40 -4.11 5.54
C ASP A 431 10.01 -3.58 5.16
N CYS A 432 9.08 -4.44 4.74
CA CYS A 432 7.67 -4.08 4.55
C CYS A 432 6.99 -3.68 5.86
N SER A 433 7.19 -4.44 6.95
CA SER A 433 6.60 -4.12 8.25
C SER A 433 7.19 -2.83 8.84
N ILE A 434 8.48 -2.53 8.59
CA ILE A 434 9.11 -1.26 8.95
C ILE A 434 8.47 -0.11 8.17
N ALA A 435 8.28 -0.26 6.86
CA ALA A 435 7.62 0.76 6.04
C ALA A 435 6.18 1.04 6.53
N GLU A 436 5.43 0.00 6.88
CA GLU A 436 4.09 0.16 7.46
C GLU A 436 4.11 0.85 8.84
N LEU A 437 5.09 0.52 9.68
CA LEU A 437 5.22 1.16 10.98
C LEU A 437 5.50 2.67 10.86
N GLN A 438 6.26 3.08 9.84
CA GLN A 438 6.54 4.49 9.57
C GLN A 438 5.27 5.31 9.30
N PHE A 439 4.20 4.69 8.78
CA PHE A 439 2.90 5.35 8.63
C PHE A 439 2.40 5.91 9.97
N TYR A 440 2.45 5.08 10.99
CA TYR A 440 1.99 5.46 12.34
C TYR A 440 2.95 6.38 13.08
N LEU A 441 4.23 6.43 12.66
CA LEU A 441 5.23 7.35 13.21
C LEU A 441 5.17 8.76 12.61
N SER A 442 4.14 9.06 11.80
CA SER A 442 3.94 10.38 11.20
C SER A 442 5.14 10.88 10.38
N GLY A 443 5.83 9.95 9.71
CA GLY A 443 6.99 10.24 8.86
C GLY A 443 8.32 10.33 9.58
N ARG A 444 8.38 10.09 10.89
CA ARG A 444 9.68 9.93 11.56
C ARG A 444 10.33 8.61 11.14
N PRO A 445 11.64 8.63 10.88
CA PRO A 445 12.35 7.39 10.52
C PRO A 445 12.36 6.42 11.70
N VAL A 446 12.18 5.14 11.41
CA VAL A 446 12.22 4.07 12.44
C VAL A 446 13.59 4.00 13.11
N SER A 447 14.64 4.49 12.44
CA SER A 447 16.02 4.59 13.00
C SER A 447 16.07 5.34 14.34
N ASP A 448 15.21 6.34 14.54
CA ASP A 448 15.17 7.13 15.79
C ASP A 448 14.70 6.30 17.00
N PHE A 449 14.03 5.18 16.73
CA PHE A 449 13.47 4.26 17.72
C PHE A 449 14.23 2.93 17.78
N CYS A 450 15.33 2.80 17.05
CA CYS A 450 16.08 1.55 16.92
C CYS A 450 17.47 1.63 17.53
N THR A 451 17.88 0.53 18.17
CA THR A 451 19.28 0.25 18.46
C THR A 451 19.75 -0.87 17.53
N MET A 452 20.83 -0.61 16.79
CA MET A 452 21.46 -1.67 16.00
C MET A 452 22.28 -2.56 16.93
N VAL A 453 21.89 -3.83 17.03
CA VAL A 453 22.65 -4.85 17.76
C VAL A 453 23.58 -5.55 16.74
N LYS A 454 24.88 -5.48 16.96
CA LYS A 454 25.91 -6.15 16.13
C LYS A 454 25.94 -7.67 16.33
#